data_c69d196e44db3ee3fce53609ab60f63b
#
_entry.id   c69d196e44db3ee3fce53609ab60f63b
#
_cell.length_a   1.000
_cell.length_b   1.000
_cell.length_c   1.000
_cell.angle_alpha   90.00
_cell.angle_beta   90.00
_cell.angle_gamma   90.00
#
_symmetry.space_group_name_H-M   'P 1'
#
loop_
_entity.id
_entity.type
_entity.pdbx_description
1 polymer ?
#
loop_
_entity_poly.entity_id
_entity_poly.type
_entity_poly.pdbx_seq_one_letter_code
_entity_poly.pdbx_strand_id
1 'polypeptide(L)'
;MDNEPQNVLDSHGNNAIFMVWNFKKNLDVKDAFKRICALVINLNNSADIRFPDSAVSCVMGIGHDAWLQLNLPVPLPKELENFAPVVGDKHTAVTTKGDLHFHIRGNDSSICYDMAYEISDIMQQVATSIEEIHGFRYWDGRSIFGFVDGTENPHEQERAFFGLVGDEDPDYIGGSYLFVQKYIHDLNAFKKLSTEEQEKVFGRYKLSDIEMPDNIKPSNSHIALANVGDEFKIIRLNMPFGNMSPNEMGTYFIAYAGKFSTVKKMLNNMFIGSPKGNYDRLLDFSTPKTGTLFFVPTLDMLDEFSSG
;
A
#
# COMPACT_ATOMS: atom_id res chain seq x y z
N MET A 1 -26.78 -7.89 -1.59
CA MET A 1 -25.42 -8.35 -1.19
C MET A 1 -24.86 -7.23 -0.34
N ASP A 2 -24.26 -7.55 0.77
CA ASP A 2 -23.89 -6.52 1.76
C ASP A 2 -22.59 -5.76 1.40
N ASN A 3 -21.97 -6.06 0.24
CA ASN A 3 -20.72 -5.46 -0.25
C ASN A 3 -19.64 -5.38 0.85
N GLU A 4 -19.46 -6.48 1.59
CA GLU A 4 -18.54 -6.53 2.73
C GLU A 4 -17.09 -6.32 2.26
N PRO A 5 -16.40 -5.27 2.73
CA PRO A 5 -15.02 -5.03 2.34
C PRO A 5 -14.09 -6.11 2.89
N GLN A 6 -13.00 -6.39 2.17
CA GLN A 6 -11.86 -7.06 2.80
C GLN A 6 -11.31 -6.18 3.94
N ASN A 7 -10.45 -6.72 4.79
CA ASN A 7 -9.88 -6.07 5.98
C ASN A 7 -9.03 -4.80 5.69
N VAL A 8 -9.42 -3.96 4.74
CA VAL A 8 -8.65 -2.75 4.35
C VAL A 8 -8.71 -1.63 5.39
N LEU A 9 -9.72 -1.64 6.26
CA LEU A 9 -9.95 -0.60 7.27
C LEU A 9 -9.21 -0.86 8.59
N ASP A 10 -8.65 -2.06 8.78
CA ASP A 10 -8.00 -2.47 10.01
C ASP A 10 -6.65 -1.77 10.22
N SER A 11 -6.14 -1.85 11.45
CA SER A 11 -4.84 -1.31 11.82
C SER A 11 -3.67 -2.10 11.21
N HIS A 12 -2.45 -1.55 11.28
CA HIS A 12 -1.24 -2.15 10.72
C HIS A 12 -0.86 -3.50 11.30
N GLY A 13 -1.10 -3.74 12.61
CA GLY A 13 -0.42 -4.80 13.34
C GLY A 13 1.07 -4.48 13.59
N ASN A 14 1.82 -5.48 14.07
CA ASN A 14 3.26 -5.37 14.35
C ASN A 14 4.14 -5.91 13.22
N ASN A 15 3.58 -6.73 12.35
CA ASN A 15 4.25 -7.41 11.24
C ASN A 15 3.41 -7.31 9.99
N ALA A 16 4.07 -7.25 8.82
CA ALA A 16 3.40 -7.42 7.55
C ALA A 16 4.28 -8.18 6.57
N ILE A 17 3.64 -8.94 5.67
CA ILE A 17 4.27 -9.52 4.49
C ILE A 17 3.52 -8.98 3.27
N PHE A 18 4.25 -8.34 2.37
CA PHE A 18 3.75 -7.82 1.12
C PHE A 18 4.27 -8.69 -0.01
N MET A 19 3.39 -9.22 -0.84
CA MET A 19 3.79 -10.05 -1.97
C MET A 19 3.16 -9.53 -3.24
N VAL A 20 3.96 -9.44 -4.31
CA VAL A 20 3.48 -9.16 -5.68
C VAL A 20 3.85 -10.32 -6.59
N TRP A 21 2.86 -10.79 -7.33
CA TRP A 21 3.00 -11.92 -8.23
C TRP A 21 2.60 -11.55 -9.64
N ASN A 22 3.33 -12.08 -10.64
CA ASN A 22 2.95 -12.01 -12.05
C ASN A 22 2.67 -13.41 -12.58
N PHE A 23 1.53 -13.56 -13.26
CA PHE A 23 1.16 -14.82 -13.91
C PHE A 23 2.18 -15.21 -14.99
N LYS A 24 2.49 -16.48 -15.03
CA LYS A 24 3.35 -17.07 -16.08
C LYS A 24 2.60 -17.01 -17.42
N LYS A 25 3.34 -16.67 -18.48
CA LYS A 25 2.76 -16.62 -19.82
C LYS A 25 2.33 -18.02 -20.29
N ASN A 26 1.25 -18.05 -21.06
CA ASN A 26 0.72 -19.26 -21.71
C ASN A 26 0.24 -20.36 -20.74
N LEU A 27 -0.07 -20.01 -19.50
CA LEU A 27 -0.76 -20.92 -18.57
C LEU A 27 -2.22 -20.47 -18.39
N ASP A 28 -3.11 -21.47 -18.24
CA ASP A 28 -4.44 -21.21 -17.71
C ASP A 28 -4.32 -21.01 -16.20
N VAL A 29 -4.66 -19.82 -15.75
CA VAL A 29 -4.50 -19.40 -14.35
C VAL A 29 -5.83 -19.36 -13.61
N LYS A 30 -6.95 -19.64 -14.31
CA LYS A 30 -8.30 -19.43 -13.75
C LYS A 30 -8.59 -20.32 -12.55
N ASP A 31 -8.27 -21.61 -12.65
CA ASP A 31 -8.50 -22.55 -11.53
C ASP A 31 -7.64 -22.21 -10.31
N ALA A 32 -6.39 -21.79 -10.53
CA ALA A 32 -5.53 -21.34 -9.44
C ALA A 32 -6.07 -20.06 -8.82
N PHE A 33 -6.58 -19.11 -9.63
CA PHE A 33 -7.20 -17.87 -9.14
C PHE A 33 -8.44 -18.15 -8.30
N LYS A 34 -9.35 -19.05 -8.74
CA LYS A 34 -10.51 -19.45 -7.94
C LYS A 34 -10.09 -20.03 -6.58
N ARG A 35 -9.08 -20.90 -6.57
CA ARG A 35 -8.54 -21.49 -5.34
C ARG A 35 -7.94 -20.42 -4.42
N ILE A 36 -7.25 -19.42 -4.97
CA ILE A 36 -6.69 -18.29 -4.20
C ILE A 36 -7.78 -17.44 -3.59
N CYS A 37 -8.85 -17.10 -4.32
CA CYS A 37 -9.99 -16.37 -3.77
C CYS A 37 -10.60 -17.10 -2.57
N ALA A 38 -10.89 -18.40 -2.71
CA ALA A 38 -11.40 -19.23 -1.62
C ALA A 38 -10.40 -19.33 -0.45
N LEU A 39 -9.09 -19.46 -0.75
CA LEU A 39 -8.06 -19.54 0.28
C LEU A 39 -7.98 -18.26 1.12
N VAL A 40 -7.99 -17.08 0.50
CA VAL A 40 -7.93 -15.80 1.22
C VAL A 40 -9.11 -15.65 2.19
N ILE A 41 -10.33 -15.98 1.76
CA ILE A 41 -11.51 -15.99 2.63
C ILE A 41 -11.30 -16.96 3.81
N ASN A 42 -10.88 -18.20 3.52
CA ASN A 42 -10.71 -19.23 4.53
C ASN A 42 -9.59 -18.92 5.54
N LEU A 43 -8.49 -18.33 5.07
CA LEU A 43 -7.38 -17.92 5.95
C LEU A 43 -7.82 -16.85 6.95
N ASN A 44 -8.55 -15.83 6.49
CA ASN A 44 -9.08 -14.78 7.36
C ASN A 44 -10.06 -15.39 8.39
N ASN A 45 -11.05 -16.15 7.95
CA ASN A 45 -12.02 -16.80 8.84
C ASN A 45 -11.35 -17.73 9.86
N SER A 46 -10.34 -18.47 9.42
CA SER A 46 -9.59 -19.37 10.32
C SER A 46 -8.77 -18.60 11.35
N ALA A 47 -8.16 -17.48 10.96
CA ALA A 47 -7.37 -16.64 11.87
C ALA A 47 -8.26 -16.00 12.92
N ASP A 48 -9.41 -15.46 12.55
CA ASP A 48 -10.37 -14.84 13.49
C ASP A 48 -10.86 -15.83 14.55
N ILE A 49 -11.10 -17.09 14.16
CA ILE A 49 -11.57 -18.13 15.09
C ILE A 49 -10.44 -18.66 15.98
N ARG A 50 -9.27 -18.94 15.38
CA ARG A 50 -8.17 -19.63 16.08
C ARG A 50 -7.26 -18.69 16.85
N PHE A 51 -7.11 -17.46 16.37
CA PHE A 51 -6.14 -16.50 16.87
C PHE A 51 -6.74 -15.08 17.01
N PRO A 52 -7.86 -14.90 17.72
CA PRO A 52 -8.61 -13.64 17.76
C PRO A 52 -7.76 -12.46 18.28
N ASP A 53 -6.77 -12.72 19.15
CA ASP A 53 -5.90 -11.68 19.73
C ASP A 53 -4.74 -11.29 18.79
N SER A 54 -4.48 -12.06 17.74
CA SER A 54 -3.37 -11.82 16.83
C SER A 54 -3.67 -10.75 15.77
N ALA A 55 -4.96 -10.44 15.57
CA ALA A 55 -5.45 -9.49 14.57
C ALA A 55 -4.78 -9.71 13.19
N VAL A 56 -4.61 -10.98 12.80
CA VAL A 56 -3.99 -11.33 11.51
C VAL A 56 -5.05 -11.31 10.42
N SER A 57 -4.72 -10.65 9.32
CA SER A 57 -5.56 -10.62 8.12
C SER A 57 -4.73 -10.62 6.85
N CYS A 58 -5.34 -11.09 5.75
CA CYS A 58 -4.82 -11.05 4.39
C CYS A 58 -5.78 -10.28 3.50
N VAL A 59 -5.28 -9.28 2.78
CA VAL A 59 -6.01 -8.53 1.75
C VAL A 59 -5.40 -8.84 0.39
N MET A 60 -6.23 -9.24 -0.58
CA MET A 60 -5.83 -9.50 -1.95
C MET A 60 -6.27 -8.38 -2.88
N GLY A 61 -5.34 -7.86 -3.68
CA GLY A 61 -5.58 -6.90 -4.76
C GLY A 61 -5.29 -7.51 -6.13
N ILE A 62 -6.03 -7.09 -7.16
CA ILE A 62 -5.96 -7.58 -8.54
C ILE A 62 -5.55 -6.41 -9.45
N GLY A 63 -4.49 -6.60 -10.24
CA GLY A 63 -3.99 -5.62 -11.20
C GLY A 63 -4.84 -5.53 -12.46
N HIS A 64 -4.71 -4.42 -13.19
CA HIS A 64 -5.48 -4.15 -14.41
C HIS A 64 -5.37 -5.27 -15.46
N ASP A 65 -4.14 -5.68 -15.80
CA ASP A 65 -3.92 -6.69 -16.83
C ASP A 65 -4.43 -8.09 -16.39
N ALA A 66 -4.29 -8.41 -15.09
CA ALA A 66 -4.82 -9.63 -14.51
C ALA A 66 -6.35 -9.66 -14.54
N TRP A 67 -7.00 -8.52 -14.26
CA TRP A 67 -8.45 -8.39 -14.33
C TRP A 67 -8.99 -8.80 -15.70
N LEU A 68 -8.34 -8.29 -16.76
CA LEU A 68 -8.69 -8.61 -18.15
C LEU A 68 -8.35 -10.07 -18.51
N GLN A 69 -7.19 -10.58 -18.11
CA GLN A 69 -6.75 -11.95 -18.41
C GLN A 69 -7.67 -13.01 -17.77
N LEU A 70 -8.14 -12.73 -16.57
CA LEU A 70 -9.06 -13.60 -15.82
C LEU A 70 -10.50 -13.53 -16.34
N ASN A 71 -10.82 -12.55 -17.21
CA ASN A 71 -12.17 -12.22 -17.69
C ASN A 71 -13.13 -11.88 -16.53
N LEU A 72 -12.65 -11.12 -15.55
CA LEU A 72 -13.47 -10.63 -14.46
C LEU A 72 -14.51 -9.60 -14.96
N PRO A 73 -15.53 -9.23 -14.15
CA PRO A 73 -16.62 -8.36 -14.59
C PRO A 73 -16.22 -7.08 -15.31
N VAL A 74 -16.99 -6.67 -16.29
CA VAL A 74 -16.84 -5.41 -17.01
C VAL A 74 -18.13 -4.61 -16.90
N PRO A 75 -18.07 -3.24 -16.87
CA PRO A 75 -16.85 -2.44 -16.99
C PRO A 75 -15.88 -2.69 -15.83
N LEU A 76 -14.59 -2.40 -16.03
CA LEU A 76 -13.61 -2.46 -14.93
C LEU A 76 -13.95 -1.43 -13.84
N PRO A 77 -13.41 -1.61 -12.60
CA PRO A 77 -13.41 -0.54 -11.61
C PRO A 77 -12.91 0.76 -12.25
N LYS A 78 -13.66 1.83 -12.07
CA LYS A 78 -13.57 3.08 -12.86
C LYS A 78 -12.19 3.71 -12.95
N GLU A 79 -11.40 3.60 -11.87
CA GLU A 79 -10.04 4.15 -11.82
C GLU A 79 -8.95 3.05 -11.83
N LEU A 80 -9.31 1.77 -12.10
CA LEU A 80 -8.34 0.70 -12.27
C LEU A 80 -7.65 0.82 -13.65
N GLU A 81 -6.40 1.21 -13.63
CA GLU A 81 -5.59 1.44 -14.82
C GLU A 81 -4.17 0.88 -14.63
N ASN A 82 -3.43 0.72 -15.71
CA ASN A 82 -1.99 0.57 -15.61
C ASN A 82 -1.39 1.91 -15.18
N PHE A 83 -0.84 1.96 -13.96
CA PHE A 83 -0.25 3.18 -13.42
C PHE A 83 0.82 3.75 -14.35
N ALA A 84 0.64 4.98 -14.80
CA ALA A 84 1.64 5.70 -15.58
C ALA A 84 2.67 6.35 -14.64
N PRO A 85 3.98 6.34 -14.98
CA PRO A 85 5.00 6.95 -14.13
C PRO A 85 4.76 8.46 -13.99
N VAL A 86 4.98 8.99 -12.78
CA VAL A 86 4.97 10.44 -12.55
C VAL A 86 6.40 10.96 -12.64
N VAL A 87 6.70 11.66 -13.73
CA VAL A 87 8.04 12.15 -14.04
C VAL A 87 8.19 13.60 -13.61
N GLY A 88 8.95 13.81 -12.54
CA GLY A 88 9.37 15.14 -12.12
C GLY A 88 10.73 15.54 -12.72
N ASP A 89 11.18 16.76 -12.44
CA ASP A 89 12.45 17.28 -12.94
C ASP A 89 13.67 16.52 -12.39
N LYS A 90 13.58 15.92 -11.20
CA LYS A 90 14.70 15.23 -10.53
C LYS A 90 14.37 13.78 -10.16
N HIS A 91 13.16 13.50 -9.75
CA HIS A 91 12.72 12.20 -9.28
C HIS A 91 11.53 11.69 -10.10
N THR A 92 11.39 10.38 -10.17
CA THR A 92 10.29 9.73 -10.90
C THR A 92 9.61 8.69 -10.02
N ALA A 93 8.30 8.78 -9.85
CA ALA A 93 7.49 7.67 -9.36
C ALA A 93 7.40 6.64 -10.48
N VAL A 94 8.18 5.58 -10.35
CA VAL A 94 8.27 4.52 -11.37
C VAL A 94 7.02 3.66 -11.39
N THR A 95 6.76 2.99 -12.51
CA THR A 95 5.72 1.98 -12.65
C THR A 95 6.34 0.59 -12.73
N THR A 96 5.68 -0.37 -12.14
CA THR A 96 6.00 -1.80 -12.25
C THR A 96 4.74 -2.61 -12.48
N LYS A 97 4.89 -3.80 -13.08
CA LYS A 97 3.77 -4.71 -13.28
C LYS A 97 3.51 -5.53 -12.02
N GLY A 98 2.24 -5.83 -11.78
CA GLY A 98 1.77 -6.75 -10.75
C GLY A 98 0.41 -7.28 -11.13
N ASP A 99 0.25 -8.59 -11.13
CA ASP A 99 -1.04 -9.23 -11.42
C ASP A 99 -1.85 -9.45 -10.16
N LEU A 100 -1.24 -9.99 -9.10
CA LEU A 100 -1.86 -10.10 -7.78
C LEU A 100 -0.95 -9.51 -6.71
N HIS A 101 -1.56 -8.85 -5.73
CA HIS A 101 -0.91 -8.35 -4.52
C HIS A 101 -1.56 -9.00 -3.30
N PHE A 102 -0.74 -9.40 -2.33
CA PHE A 102 -1.21 -9.86 -1.02
C PHE A 102 -0.58 -9.00 0.06
N HIS A 103 -1.42 -8.42 0.92
CA HIS A 103 -1.03 -7.73 2.13
C HIS A 103 -1.47 -8.54 3.33
N ILE A 104 -0.53 -9.28 3.90
CA ILE A 104 -0.74 -10.08 5.11
C ILE A 104 -0.17 -9.28 6.28
N ARG A 105 -0.93 -9.09 7.34
CA ARG A 105 -0.48 -8.32 8.49
C ARG A 105 -1.09 -8.83 9.79
N GLY A 106 -0.43 -8.55 10.90
CA GLY A 106 -0.93 -8.91 12.23
C GLY A 106 0.11 -8.73 13.34
N ASN A 107 -0.26 -9.13 14.54
CA ASN A 107 0.63 -9.03 15.71
C ASN A 107 1.56 -10.24 15.86
N ASP A 108 1.27 -11.35 15.20
CA ASP A 108 2.06 -12.58 15.23
C ASP A 108 2.69 -12.86 13.86
N SER A 109 4.01 -12.79 13.82
CA SER A 109 4.78 -13.01 12.57
C SER A 109 4.72 -14.44 12.07
N SER A 110 4.54 -15.42 12.96
CA SER A 110 4.49 -16.84 12.56
C SER A 110 3.19 -17.16 11.81
N ILE A 111 2.07 -16.55 12.24
CA ILE A 111 0.79 -16.71 11.56
C ILE A 111 0.80 -15.97 10.21
N CYS A 112 1.38 -14.75 10.16
CA CYS A 112 1.58 -14.05 8.88
C CYS A 112 2.41 -14.89 7.90
N TYR A 113 3.47 -15.54 8.40
CA TYR A 113 4.33 -16.41 7.58
C TYR A 113 3.58 -17.64 7.07
N ASP A 114 2.78 -18.28 7.92
CA ASP A 114 1.98 -19.45 7.55
C ASP A 114 0.97 -19.12 6.44
N MET A 115 0.25 -17.99 6.57
CA MET A 115 -0.64 -17.50 5.51
C MET A 115 0.11 -17.23 4.19
N ALA A 116 1.28 -16.58 4.26
CA ALA A 116 2.11 -16.33 3.07
C ALA A 116 2.60 -17.63 2.42
N TYR A 117 2.93 -18.64 3.22
CA TYR A 117 3.34 -19.96 2.74
C TYR A 117 2.20 -20.65 1.98
N GLU A 118 1.00 -20.72 2.54
CA GLU A 118 -0.17 -21.35 1.91
C GLU A 118 -0.54 -20.65 0.57
N ILE A 119 -0.49 -19.34 0.52
CA ILE A 119 -0.69 -18.56 -0.70
C ILE A 119 0.40 -18.89 -1.73
N SER A 120 1.66 -18.91 -1.30
CA SER A 120 2.81 -19.17 -2.17
C SER A 120 2.78 -20.58 -2.78
N ASP A 121 2.28 -21.58 -2.05
CA ASP A 121 2.17 -22.96 -2.55
C ASP A 121 1.25 -23.07 -3.78
N ILE A 122 0.17 -22.28 -3.81
CA ILE A 122 -0.67 -22.20 -5.00
C ILE A 122 -0.02 -21.32 -6.08
N MET A 123 0.44 -20.13 -5.70
CA MET A 123 0.90 -19.11 -6.65
C MET A 123 2.14 -19.54 -7.44
N GLN A 124 3.12 -20.19 -6.82
CA GLN A 124 4.34 -20.63 -7.50
C GLN A 124 4.11 -21.60 -8.67
N GLN A 125 2.98 -22.26 -8.71
CA GLN A 125 2.60 -23.17 -9.80
C GLN A 125 2.27 -22.38 -11.08
N VAL A 126 1.61 -21.22 -10.96
CA VAL A 126 1.04 -20.44 -12.07
C VAL A 126 1.63 -19.04 -12.23
N ALA A 127 2.40 -18.57 -11.26
CA ALA A 127 2.93 -17.21 -11.22
C ALA A 127 4.41 -17.20 -10.79
N THR A 128 5.04 -16.05 -10.95
CA THR A 128 6.39 -15.76 -10.45
C THR A 128 6.27 -14.66 -9.41
N SER A 129 6.85 -14.86 -8.22
CA SER A 129 7.01 -13.82 -7.22
C SER A 129 7.98 -12.77 -7.77
N ILE A 130 7.54 -11.52 -7.81
CA ILE A 130 8.37 -10.39 -8.26
C ILE A 130 8.75 -9.47 -7.12
N GLU A 131 8.01 -9.51 -6.02
CA GLU A 131 8.33 -8.79 -4.80
C GLU A 131 7.79 -9.54 -3.59
N GLU A 132 8.64 -9.69 -2.58
CA GLU A 132 8.27 -10.15 -1.25
C GLU A 132 9.01 -9.29 -0.23
N ILE A 133 8.28 -8.61 0.65
CA ILE A 133 8.81 -7.71 1.65
C ILE A 133 8.25 -8.07 3.01
N HIS A 134 9.12 -8.29 3.98
CA HIS A 134 8.77 -8.49 5.38
C HIS A 134 8.94 -7.16 6.12
N GLY A 135 7.81 -6.52 6.43
CA GLY A 135 7.74 -5.28 7.18
C GLY A 135 7.56 -5.51 8.66
N PHE A 136 7.98 -4.55 9.46
CA PHE A 136 7.86 -4.60 10.91
C PHE A 136 7.51 -3.22 11.48
N ARG A 137 6.81 -3.21 12.61
CA ARG A 137 6.56 -1.97 13.37
C ARG A 137 7.88 -1.50 13.99
N TYR A 138 8.35 -0.34 13.57
CA TYR A 138 9.57 0.25 14.13
C TYR A 138 9.21 1.16 15.30
N TRP A 139 9.77 0.85 16.48
CA TRP A 139 9.52 1.54 17.75
C TRP A 139 8.02 1.72 18.04
N ASP A 140 7.60 2.95 18.30
CA ASP A 140 6.25 3.37 18.59
C ASP A 140 5.36 3.65 17.34
N GLY A 141 5.79 3.21 16.16
CA GLY A 141 5.10 3.43 14.87
C GLY A 141 5.79 4.49 14.02
N ARG A 142 7.13 4.57 14.10
CA ARG A 142 7.94 5.49 13.30
C ARG A 142 8.40 4.84 12.00
N SER A 143 8.65 5.68 11.01
CA SER A 143 9.45 5.30 9.86
C SER A 143 10.91 5.07 10.30
N ILE A 144 11.71 4.39 9.47
CA ILE A 144 13.13 4.15 9.77
C ILE A 144 13.97 5.44 9.81
N PHE A 145 13.44 6.56 9.32
CA PHE A 145 14.01 7.91 9.51
C PHE A 145 13.84 8.44 10.94
N GLY A 146 12.97 7.81 11.74
CA GLY A 146 12.69 8.17 13.12
C GLY A 146 11.54 9.17 13.32
N PHE A 147 10.76 9.47 12.29
CA PHE A 147 9.53 10.27 12.36
C PHE A 147 8.30 9.38 12.46
N VAL A 148 7.28 9.81 13.19
CA VAL A 148 6.02 9.07 13.31
C VAL A 148 5.38 8.95 11.93
N ASP A 149 4.90 7.76 11.58
CA ASP A 149 4.21 7.49 10.31
C ASP A 149 2.70 7.38 10.52
N GLY A 150 1.93 7.74 9.51
CA GLY A 150 0.47 7.59 9.51
C GLY A 150 -0.31 8.67 10.27
N THR A 151 0.32 9.78 10.68
CA THR A 151 -0.35 10.90 11.40
C THR A 151 -1.49 11.54 10.62
N GLU A 152 -1.43 11.49 9.29
CA GLU A 152 -2.46 12.03 8.38
C GLU A 152 -3.50 10.98 7.95
N ASN A 153 -3.52 9.79 8.57
CA ASN A 153 -4.55 8.81 8.30
C ASN A 153 -5.91 9.32 8.77
N PRO A 154 -7.00 8.98 8.07
CA PRO A 154 -8.35 9.30 8.53
C PRO A 154 -8.62 8.66 9.89
N HIS A 155 -9.41 9.36 10.71
CA HIS A 155 -9.91 8.80 11.97
C HIS A 155 -10.74 7.54 11.70
N GLU A 156 -10.85 6.67 12.69
CA GLU A 156 -11.51 5.37 12.53
C GLU A 156 -12.92 5.48 11.91
N GLN A 157 -13.71 6.47 12.33
CA GLN A 157 -15.05 6.70 11.81
C GLN A 157 -15.08 7.20 10.35
N GLU A 158 -13.98 7.74 9.86
CA GLU A 158 -13.84 8.27 8.49
C GLU A 158 -13.20 7.27 7.52
N ARG A 159 -12.60 6.18 8.02
CA ARG A 159 -11.83 5.25 7.21
C ARG A 159 -12.64 4.66 6.06
N ALA A 160 -13.88 4.25 6.32
CA ALA A 160 -14.75 3.70 5.28
C ALA A 160 -15.03 4.73 4.16
N PHE A 161 -15.26 5.99 4.52
CA PHE A 161 -15.52 7.07 3.56
C PHE A 161 -14.33 7.35 2.62
N PHE A 162 -13.10 7.30 3.15
CA PHE A 162 -11.90 7.56 2.34
C PHE A 162 -11.28 6.32 1.72
N GLY A 163 -11.43 5.17 2.35
CA GLY A 163 -10.78 3.92 1.95
C GLY A 163 -11.57 3.06 0.99
N LEU A 164 -12.90 3.20 0.95
CA LEU A 164 -13.78 2.35 0.15
C LEU A 164 -14.42 3.11 -1.00
N VAL A 165 -14.64 2.41 -2.11
CA VAL A 165 -15.42 2.89 -3.24
C VAL A 165 -16.87 3.08 -2.80
N GLY A 166 -17.45 4.23 -3.12
CA GLY A 166 -18.83 4.60 -2.83
C GLY A 166 -19.73 4.65 -4.08
N ASP A 167 -20.73 5.52 -4.03
CA ASP A 167 -21.75 5.66 -5.10
C ASP A 167 -21.18 6.14 -6.44
N GLU A 168 -19.93 6.61 -6.48
CA GLU A 168 -19.26 7.03 -7.72
C GLU A 168 -18.95 5.86 -8.66
N ASP A 169 -18.90 4.62 -8.15
CA ASP A 169 -18.74 3.41 -8.94
C ASP A 169 -19.62 2.29 -8.39
N PRO A 170 -20.95 2.31 -8.74
CA PRO A 170 -21.96 1.47 -8.09
C PRO A 170 -21.73 -0.03 -8.20
N ASP A 171 -21.05 -0.49 -9.25
CA ASP A 171 -20.74 -1.91 -9.47
C ASP A 171 -19.65 -2.43 -8.53
N TYR A 172 -18.92 -1.52 -7.86
CA TYR A 172 -17.74 -1.82 -7.06
C TYR A 172 -17.79 -1.22 -5.65
N ILE A 173 -18.96 -0.83 -5.16
CA ILE A 173 -19.17 -0.30 -3.81
C ILE A 173 -18.56 -1.27 -2.78
N GLY A 174 -17.81 -0.73 -1.82
CA GLY A 174 -17.13 -1.51 -0.78
C GLY A 174 -15.76 -2.06 -1.18
N GLY A 175 -15.40 -2.04 -2.47
CA GLY A 175 -14.04 -2.30 -2.92
C GLY A 175 -13.08 -1.15 -2.57
N SER A 176 -11.80 -1.31 -2.89
CA SER A 176 -10.78 -0.28 -2.63
C SER A 176 -9.71 -0.26 -3.69
N TYR A 177 -9.20 0.92 -4.03
CA TYR A 177 -7.98 1.03 -4.84
C TYR A 177 -6.76 0.91 -3.93
N LEU A 178 -5.87 -0.01 -4.28
CA LEU A 178 -4.64 -0.29 -3.55
C LEU A 178 -3.44 0.15 -4.40
N PHE A 179 -2.69 1.14 -3.92
CA PHE A 179 -1.46 1.55 -4.56
C PHE A 179 -0.26 1.23 -3.67
N VAL A 180 0.77 0.63 -4.26
CA VAL A 180 1.98 0.23 -3.54
C VAL A 180 3.24 0.75 -4.20
N GLN A 181 4.23 1.16 -3.38
CA GLN A 181 5.58 1.53 -3.80
C GLN A 181 6.62 1.08 -2.78
N LYS A 182 7.65 0.38 -3.25
CA LYS A 182 8.84 0.11 -2.44
C LYS A 182 9.80 1.29 -2.54
N TYR A 183 10.14 1.90 -1.42
CA TYR A 183 11.15 2.93 -1.32
C TYR A 183 12.42 2.40 -0.66
N ILE A 184 13.58 2.71 -1.24
CA ILE A 184 14.88 2.48 -0.62
C ILE A 184 15.43 3.82 -0.13
N HIS A 185 15.93 3.82 1.13
CA HIS A 185 16.37 5.02 1.81
C HIS A 185 17.89 5.12 1.90
N ASP A 186 18.44 6.30 1.57
CA ASP A 186 19.83 6.67 1.91
C ASP A 186 19.89 7.22 3.33
N LEU A 187 19.85 6.31 4.30
CA LEU A 187 19.94 6.66 5.72
C LEU A 187 21.28 7.29 6.08
N ASN A 188 22.36 6.97 5.36
CA ASN A 188 23.68 7.55 5.61
C ASN A 188 23.71 9.03 5.22
N ALA A 189 23.14 9.40 4.08
CA ALA A 189 23.01 10.80 3.69
C ALA A 189 22.08 11.56 4.64
N PHE A 190 20.94 10.96 5.00
CA PHE A 190 19.96 11.60 5.90
C PHE A 190 20.54 11.85 7.31
N LYS A 191 21.29 10.91 7.87
CA LYS A 191 21.93 11.03 9.18
C LYS A 191 23.03 12.10 9.25
N LYS A 192 23.54 12.58 8.11
CA LYS A 192 24.50 13.71 8.07
C LYS A 192 23.82 15.07 8.28
N LEU A 193 22.52 15.16 8.11
CA LEU A 193 21.75 16.35 8.41
C LEU A 193 21.64 16.56 9.92
N SER A 194 21.63 17.83 10.36
CA SER A 194 21.26 18.14 11.74
C SER A 194 19.81 17.75 12.00
N THR A 195 19.40 17.61 13.28
CA THR A 195 18.00 17.30 13.63
C THR A 195 17.05 18.32 13.04
N GLU A 196 17.38 19.61 13.12
CA GLU A 196 16.57 20.71 12.58
C GLU A 196 16.40 20.63 11.05
N GLU A 197 17.44 20.20 10.32
CA GLU A 197 17.34 19.99 8.88
C GLU A 197 16.53 18.74 8.54
N GLN A 198 16.64 17.66 9.33
CA GLN A 198 15.79 16.48 9.19
C GLN A 198 14.31 16.84 9.41
N GLU A 199 14.01 17.63 10.43
CA GLU A 199 12.67 18.12 10.74
C GLU A 199 12.10 18.97 9.62
N LYS A 200 12.91 19.83 8.99
CA LYS A 200 12.52 20.62 7.81
C LYS A 200 12.23 19.76 6.58
N VAL A 201 12.92 18.62 6.41
CA VAL A 201 12.59 17.67 5.33
C VAL A 201 11.19 17.09 5.51
N PHE A 202 10.82 16.73 6.73
CA PHE A 202 9.49 16.18 7.03
C PHE A 202 8.41 17.26 7.19
N GLY A 203 8.77 18.44 7.75
CA GLY A 203 7.82 19.49 8.12
C GLY A 203 7.21 19.29 9.51
N ARG A 204 7.80 18.38 10.33
CA ARG A 204 7.35 18.02 11.69
C ARG A 204 8.53 17.96 12.64
N TYR A 205 8.30 18.21 13.92
CA TYR A 205 9.29 18.00 14.96
C TYR A 205 9.46 16.51 15.28
N LYS A 206 10.71 16.03 15.28
CA LYS A 206 11.03 14.60 15.34
C LYS A 206 10.57 13.92 16.62
N LEU A 207 10.72 14.58 17.77
CA LEU A 207 10.38 13.99 19.06
C LEU A 207 8.90 14.12 19.38
N SER A 208 8.32 15.29 19.18
CA SER A 208 6.95 15.60 19.59
C SER A 208 5.89 15.24 18.55
N ASP A 209 6.32 14.96 17.31
CA ASP A 209 5.43 14.77 16.15
C ASP A 209 4.49 15.96 15.87
N ILE A 210 4.77 17.11 16.43
CA ILE A 210 3.98 18.32 16.16
C ILE A 210 4.39 18.86 14.78
N GLU A 211 3.41 19.17 13.95
CA GLU A 211 3.64 19.81 12.65
C GLU A 211 4.23 21.22 12.86
N MET A 212 5.18 21.57 11.99
CA MET A 212 5.77 22.90 12.02
C MET A 212 4.73 23.98 11.66
N PRO A 213 4.73 25.13 12.35
CA PRO A 213 3.90 26.27 11.96
C PRO A 213 4.17 26.70 10.51
N ASP A 214 3.13 27.12 9.78
CA ASP A 214 3.21 27.44 8.35
C ASP A 214 4.24 28.51 8.00
N ASN A 215 4.52 29.44 8.92
CA ASN A 215 5.50 30.50 8.71
C ASN A 215 6.96 30.01 8.72
N ILE A 216 7.24 28.78 9.18
CA ILE A 216 8.59 28.19 9.24
C ILE A 216 8.70 26.84 8.52
N LYS A 217 7.56 26.19 8.26
CA LYS A 217 7.49 24.94 7.53
C LYS A 217 7.90 25.14 6.07
N PRO A 218 8.94 24.44 5.56
CA PRO A 218 9.32 24.55 4.17
C PRO A 218 8.20 24.10 3.24
N SER A 219 7.97 24.86 2.16
CA SER A 219 6.94 24.54 1.16
C SER A 219 7.20 23.22 0.40
N ASN A 220 8.43 22.71 0.44
CA ASN A 220 8.85 21.45 -0.13
C ASN A 220 9.11 20.36 0.92
N SER A 221 8.65 20.54 2.14
CA SER A 221 8.66 19.49 3.15
C SER A 221 7.67 18.37 2.76
N HIS A 222 7.93 17.16 3.24
CA HIS A 222 7.10 15.99 2.93
C HIS A 222 5.62 16.24 3.24
N ILE A 223 5.30 16.73 4.44
CA ILE A 223 3.90 16.97 4.82
C ILE A 223 3.24 18.07 3.98
N ALA A 224 3.98 19.10 3.58
CA ALA A 224 3.43 20.20 2.77
C ALA A 224 3.00 19.74 1.37
N LEU A 225 3.61 18.68 0.83
CA LEU A 225 3.33 18.17 -0.51
C LEU A 225 2.54 16.87 -0.52
N ALA A 226 2.75 15.99 0.47
CA ALA A 226 2.02 14.72 0.58
C ALA A 226 0.59 14.92 1.12
N ASN A 227 0.34 15.95 1.93
CA ASN A 227 -1.01 16.33 2.34
C ASN A 227 -1.71 17.06 1.19
N VAL A 228 -2.80 16.49 0.69
CA VAL A 228 -3.59 17.02 -0.44
C VAL A 228 -4.91 17.67 -0.01
N GLY A 229 -5.08 17.88 1.29
CA GLY A 229 -6.25 18.49 1.94
C GLY A 229 -7.15 17.47 2.64
N ASP A 230 -7.90 17.93 3.64
CA ASP A 230 -8.73 17.09 4.52
C ASP A 230 -9.83 16.33 3.79
N GLU A 231 -10.24 16.81 2.64
CA GLU A 231 -11.23 16.15 1.77
C GLU A 231 -10.65 15.04 0.87
N PHE A 232 -9.32 14.84 0.92
CA PHE A 232 -8.58 13.90 0.07
C PHE A 232 -7.64 13.00 0.91
N LYS A 233 -8.18 12.31 1.90
CA LYS A 233 -7.41 11.36 2.71
C LYS A 233 -7.33 9.99 2.07
N ILE A 234 -6.34 9.22 2.46
CA ILE A 234 -6.13 7.81 2.11
C ILE A 234 -5.73 7.04 3.37
N ILE A 235 -5.99 5.74 3.41
CA ILE A 235 -5.53 4.87 4.50
C ILE A 235 -4.14 4.37 4.15
N ARG A 236 -3.12 4.84 4.90
CA ARG A 236 -1.73 4.39 4.75
C ARG A 236 -1.39 3.39 5.82
N LEU A 237 -0.91 2.23 5.42
CA LEU A 237 -0.47 1.15 6.29
C LEU A 237 1.01 0.82 6.02
N ASN A 238 1.82 1.87 5.86
CA ASN A 238 3.24 1.76 5.55
C ASN A 238 3.98 0.93 6.60
N MET A 239 4.97 0.17 6.15
CA MET A 239 5.86 -0.54 7.05
C MET A 239 7.33 -0.33 6.65
N PRO A 240 8.21 -0.03 7.62
CA PRO A 240 9.63 -0.18 7.43
C PRO A 240 10.00 -1.62 7.14
N PHE A 241 11.01 -1.79 6.30
CA PHE A 241 11.66 -3.08 6.09
C PHE A 241 13.18 -2.89 6.04
N GLY A 242 13.94 -3.96 6.28
CA GLY A 242 15.38 -3.85 6.19
C GLY A 242 16.08 -5.20 6.16
N ASN A 243 17.08 -5.27 5.29
CA ASN A 243 18.04 -6.37 5.23
C ASN A 243 19.45 -5.80 5.42
N MET A 244 20.09 -6.12 6.54
CA MET A 244 21.35 -5.52 6.93
C MET A 244 22.51 -5.93 6.02
N SER A 245 22.52 -7.18 5.53
CA SER A 245 23.63 -7.68 4.72
C SER A 245 23.79 -6.95 3.38
N PRO A 246 22.73 -6.77 2.54
CA PRO A 246 22.82 -5.97 1.33
C PRO A 246 22.69 -4.47 1.61
N ASN A 247 22.57 -4.04 2.89
CA ASN A 247 22.30 -2.65 3.27
C ASN A 247 21.07 -2.07 2.56
N GLU A 248 20.04 -2.90 2.40
CA GLU A 248 18.76 -2.53 1.77
C GLU A 248 17.74 -2.24 2.85
N MET A 249 17.45 -0.96 3.06
CA MET A 249 16.49 -0.49 4.06
C MET A 249 15.54 0.51 3.44
N GLY A 250 14.28 0.48 3.85
CA GLY A 250 13.31 1.36 3.25
C GLY A 250 11.95 1.33 3.92
N THR A 251 10.98 1.85 3.20
CA THR A 251 9.56 1.81 3.53
C THR A 251 8.78 1.19 2.38
N TYR A 252 7.96 0.21 2.71
CA TYR A 252 6.91 -0.23 1.79
C TYR A 252 5.72 0.68 1.98
N PHE A 253 5.53 1.58 1.00
CA PHE A 253 4.35 2.44 0.95
C PHE A 253 3.17 1.62 0.45
N ILE A 254 2.08 1.64 1.20
CA ILE A 254 0.83 1.00 0.86
C ILE A 254 -0.32 1.92 1.23
N ALA A 255 -1.19 2.19 0.25
CA ALA A 255 -2.32 3.09 0.40
C ALA A 255 -3.61 2.45 -0.12
N TYR A 256 -4.64 2.47 0.70
CA TYR A 256 -6.01 2.13 0.32
C TYR A 256 -6.84 3.40 0.18
N ALA A 257 -7.60 3.50 -0.90
CA ALA A 257 -8.40 4.66 -1.21
C ALA A 257 -9.69 4.29 -1.95
N GLY A 258 -10.77 4.99 -1.68
CA GLY A 258 -11.99 4.90 -2.48
C GLY A 258 -11.80 5.44 -3.90
N LYS A 259 -10.81 6.35 -4.09
CA LYS A 259 -10.45 6.96 -5.38
C LYS A 259 -8.94 6.97 -5.58
N PHE A 260 -8.46 6.35 -6.65
CA PHE A 260 -7.03 6.38 -6.98
C PHE A 260 -6.55 7.77 -7.39
N SER A 261 -7.42 8.61 -7.93
CA SER A 261 -7.13 10.01 -8.25
C SER A 261 -6.58 10.81 -7.07
N THR A 262 -6.97 10.48 -5.82
CA THR A 262 -6.38 11.07 -4.59
C THR A 262 -4.89 10.72 -4.49
N VAL A 263 -4.53 9.46 -4.68
CA VAL A 263 -3.12 9.01 -4.67
C VAL A 263 -2.34 9.67 -5.81
N LYS A 264 -2.91 9.75 -7.01
CA LYS A 264 -2.28 10.45 -8.15
C LYS A 264 -2.00 11.93 -7.84
N LYS A 265 -2.94 12.62 -7.20
CA LYS A 265 -2.75 14.01 -6.78
C LYS A 265 -1.58 14.16 -5.81
N MET A 266 -1.49 13.27 -4.82
CA MET A 266 -0.38 13.23 -3.86
C MET A 266 0.97 12.99 -4.57
N LEU A 267 1.06 11.99 -5.43
CA LEU A 267 2.27 11.67 -6.19
C LEU A 267 2.69 12.84 -7.10
N ASN A 268 1.74 13.51 -7.78
CA ASN A 268 2.04 14.68 -8.59
C ASN A 268 2.65 15.81 -7.76
N ASN A 269 2.10 16.11 -6.58
CA ASN A 269 2.64 17.12 -5.68
C ASN A 269 4.06 16.76 -5.22
N MET A 270 4.28 15.48 -4.85
CA MET A 270 5.58 15.02 -4.35
C MET A 270 6.65 15.03 -5.46
N PHE A 271 6.36 14.49 -6.64
CA PHE A 271 7.37 14.26 -7.67
C PHE A 271 7.52 15.43 -8.65
N ILE A 272 6.43 16.02 -9.10
CA ILE A 272 6.45 17.19 -10.00
C ILE A 272 6.62 18.49 -9.20
N GLY A 273 6.02 18.53 -8.01
CA GLY A 273 6.02 19.68 -7.12
C GLY A 273 4.80 20.58 -7.25
N SER A 274 4.52 21.31 -6.17
CA SER A 274 3.47 22.34 -6.11
C SER A 274 4.05 23.61 -5.49
N PRO A 275 4.32 24.67 -6.31
CA PRO A 275 4.25 24.71 -7.78
C PRO A 275 5.28 23.79 -8.46
N LYS A 276 5.15 23.57 -9.77
CA LYS A 276 6.07 22.71 -10.54
C LYS A 276 7.54 23.07 -10.24
N GLY A 277 8.36 22.05 -9.97
CA GLY A 277 9.77 22.15 -9.57
C GLY A 277 9.98 22.25 -8.04
N ASN A 278 8.94 22.53 -7.26
CA ASN A 278 8.98 22.48 -5.78
C ASN A 278 8.62 21.05 -5.30
N TYR A 279 9.46 20.08 -5.66
CA TYR A 279 9.26 18.66 -5.34
C TYR A 279 9.52 18.35 -3.86
N ASP A 280 9.01 17.22 -3.37
CA ASP A 280 9.19 16.74 -2.00
C ASP A 280 10.66 16.42 -1.70
N ARG A 281 11.26 17.18 -0.79
CA ARG A 281 12.66 17.05 -0.39
C ARG A 281 13.00 15.68 0.22
N LEU A 282 12.04 14.93 0.74
CA LEU A 282 12.26 13.58 1.24
C LEU A 282 12.77 12.64 0.12
N LEU A 283 12.38 12.90 -1.13
CA LEU A 283 12.82 12.12 -2.29
C LEU A 283 14.33 12.20 -2.55
N ASP A 284 15.03 13.20 -2.01
CA ASP A 284 16.50 13.26 -2.06
C ASP A 284 17.16 12.14 -1.24
N PHE A 285 16.41 11.53 -0.31
CA PHE A 285 16.86 10.46 0.58
C PHE A 285 16.07 9.16 0.42
N SER A 286 15.07 9.14 -0.46
CA SER A 286 14.11 8.04 -0.60
C SER A 286 13.79 7.81 -2.07
N THR A 287 14.25 6.68 -2.61
CA THR A 287 14.12 6.36 -4.03
C THR A 287 13.05 5.29 -4.24
N PRO A 288 11.98 5.56 -5.00
CA PRO A 288 10.99 4.54 -5.35
C PRO A 288 11.58 3.52 -6.33
N LYS A 289 11.39 2.25 -6.06
CA LYS A 289 11.85 1.12 -6.88
C LYS A 289 10.72 0.44 -7.62
N THR A 290 9.50 0.51 -7.10
CA THR A 290 8.30 -0.07 -7.69
C THR A 290 7.16 0.96 -7.67
N GLY A 291 6.06 0.65 -8.36
CA GLY A 291 4.84 1.44 -8.34
C GLY A 291 3.75 0.70 -9.09
N THR A 292 2.74 0.18 -8.38
CA THR A 292 1.69 -0.64 -8.98
C THR A 292 0.34 -0.33 -8.35
N LEU A 293 -0.69 -0.27 -9.19
CA LEU A 293 -2.08 -0.11 -8.80
C LEU A 293 -2.80 -1.45 -8.89
N PHE A 294 -3.57 -1.75 -7.86
CA PHE A 294 -4.48 -2.89 -7.80
C PHE A 294 -5.88 -2.42 -7.40
N PHE A 295 -6.87 -3.24 -7.68
CA PHE A 295 -8.20 -3.13 -7.09
C PHE A 295 -8.39 -4.26 -6.09
N VAL A 296 -8.91 -3.94 -4.92
CA VAL A 296 -9.28 -4.87 -3.85
C VAL A 296 -10.78 -5.10 -3.95
N PRO A 297 -11.24 -6.28 -4.43
CA PRO A 297 -12.65 -6.62 -4.47
C PRO A 297 -13.21 -6.82 -3.06
N THR A 298 -14.53 -6.77 -2.92
CA THR A 298 -15.24 -7.13 -1.69
C THR A 298 -15.13 -8.64 -1.39
N LEU A 299 -15.46 -9.06 -0.19
CA LEU A 299 -15.52 -10.49 0.16
C LEU A 299 -16.57 -11.23 -0.67
N ASP A 300 -17.74 -10.60 -0.92
CA ASP A 300 -18.77 -11.17 -1.80
C ASP A 300 -18.24 -11.41 -3.21
N MET A 301 -17.50 -10.45 -3.78
CA MET A 301 -16.88 -10.61 -5.10
C MET A 301 -15.84 -11.73 -5.11
N LEU A 302 -15.03 -11.87 -4.04
CA LEU A 302 -14.08 -12.97 -3.93
C LEU A 302 -14.78 -14.33 -3.89
N ASP A 303 -15.90 -14.43 -3.19
CA ASP A 303 -16.70 -15.66 -3.13
C ASP A 303 -17.28 -16.00 -4.50
N GLU A 304 -17.84 -15.02 -5.22
CA GLU A 304 -18.29 -15.17 -6.60
C GLU A 304 -17.15 -15.63 -7.52
N PHE A 305 -15.97 -15.03 -7.43
CA PHE A 305 -14.79 -15.41 -8.24
C PHE A 305 -14.29 -16.80 -7.89
N SER A 306 -14.48 -17.28 -6.66
CA SER A 306 -14.11 -18.63 -6.26
C SER A 306 -15.04 -19.69 -6.84
N SER A 307 -16.30 -19.33 -7.04
CA SER A 307 -17.38 -20.25 -7.44
C SER A 307 -17.62 -20.29 -8.96
N GLY A 308 -17.34 -19.18 -9.66
CA GLY A 308 -17.57 -18.99 -11.12
C GLY A 308 -16.45 -19.53 -11.95
#